data_d528d609d1d19e1d44bb238cfc9f89d3
#
_entry.id   d528d609d1d19e1d44bb238cfc9f89d3
#
_cell.length_a   1.000
_cell.length_b   1.000
_cell.length_c   1.000
_cell.angle_alpha   90.00
_cell.angle_beta   90.00
_cell.angle_gamma   90.00
#
_symmetry.space_group_name_H-M   'P 1'
#
loop_
_entity.id
_entity.type
_entity.pdbx_description
1 polymer ?
#
loop_
_entity_poly.entity_id
_entity_poly.type
_entity_poly.pdbx_seq_one_letter_code
_entity_poly.pdbx_strand_id
1 'polypeptide(L)'
;GMPYVNARWLGGMLTNFKTIKQRIKRLEQLKAMEEDGTFDLLPKKEVTKLKLEIEKLEKFMGGITHMKRQPAAMFIVDPRKERIAVAEAKKLHIPIVAIVDTNCDPDEIDYVIPGNDDAIRAVRLISAAMADAVMEGKQMNIDAAAEAEAGEEAEAAAEQPGA
;
A
#
# COMPACT_ATOMS: atom_id res chain seq x y z
N GLY A 1 1.40 -7.71 5.25
CA GLY A 1 2.43 -7.35 4.29
C GLY A 1 1.94 -6.48 3.14
N MET A 2 0.75 -5.83 3.25
CA MET A 2 0.25 -4.87 2.24
C MET A 2 0.74 -3.47 2.54
N PRO A 3 0.93 -2.61 1.51
CA PRO A 3 1.23 -1.20 1.71
C PRO A 3 0.13 -0.50 2.52
N TYR A 4 0.51 0.45 3.35
CA TYR A 4 -0.42 1.20 4.18
C TYR A 4 0.03 2.65 4.39
N VAL A 5 -0.92 3.52 4.71
CA VAL A 5 -0.68 4.89 5.15
C VAL A 5 -1.51 5.11 6.41
N ASN A 6 -0.84 5.26 7.55
CA ASN A 6 -1.46 5.45 8.86
C ASN A 6 -1.21 6.85 9.45
N ALA A 7 -0.51 7.68 8.70
CA ALA A 7 -0.33 9.09 9.00
C ALA A 7 -1.16 9.92 8.02
N ARG A 8 -0.84 11.17 7.82
CA ARG A 8 -1.54 12.03 6.87
C ARG A 8 -1.26 11.60 5.43
N TRP A 9 -2.31 11.43 4.62
CA TRP A 9 -2.18 11.28 3.17
C TRP A 9 -1.56 12.55 2.56
N LEU A 10 -0.49 12.37 1.80
CA LEU A 10 0.15 13.47 1.08
C LEU A 10 -0.44 13.55 -0.33
N GLY A 11 -0.91 14.72 -0.73
CA GLY A 11 -1.42 14.91 -2.10
C GLY A 11 -0.39 14.49 -3.14
N GLY A 12 -0.84 13.71 -4.14
CA GLY A 12 0.02 13.17 -5.19
C GLY A 12 0.64 11.80 -4.89
N MET A 13 0.26 11.13 -3.80
CA MET A 13 0.82 9.81 -3.47
C MET A 13 0.60 8.78 -4.56
N LEU A 14 -0.52 8.83 -5.26
CA LEU A 14 -0.83 7.95 -6.38
C LEU A 14 -0.73 8.67 -7.72
N THR A 15 -1.29 9.86 -7.83
CA THR A 15 -1.31 10.64 -9.09
C THR A 15 0.07 11.14 -9.51
N ASN A 16 0.98 11.34 -8.55
CA ASN A 16 2.39 11.69 -8.79
C ASN A 16 3.35 10.63 -8.23
N PHE A 17 3.04 9.39 -8.50
CA PHE A 17 3.76 8.24 -7.94
C PHE A 17 5.26 8.22 -8.29
N LYS A 18 5.65 8.78 -9.45
CA LYS A 18 7.06 8.92 -9.83
C LYS A 18 7.85 9.76 -8.83
N THR A 19 7.29 10.87 -8.37
CA THR A 19 7.92 11.74 -7.37
C THR A 19 7.96 11.06 -5.99
N ILE A 20 6.90 10.33 -5.63
CA ILE A 20 6.86 9.56 -4.39
C ILE A 20 7.95 8.48 -4.38
N LYS A 21 8.16 7.75 -5.47
CA LYS A 21 9.28 6.80 -5.60
C LYS A 21 10.65 7.44 -5.37
N GLN A 22 10.86 8.66 -5.85
CA GLN A 22 12.11 9.39 -5.60
C GLN A 22 12.30 9.71 -4.10
N ARG A 23 11.21 10.04 -3.40
CA ARG A 23 11.24 10.28 -1.95
C ARG A 23 11.50 9.00 -1.17
N ILE A 24 10.89 7.89 -1.58
CA ILE A 24 11.17 6.56 -1.00
C ILE A 24 12.63 6.19 -1.19
N LYS A 25 13.16 6.34 -2.40
CA LYS A 25 14.58 6.09 -2.69
C LYS A 25 15.51 6.98 -1.83
N ARG A 26 15.12 8.24 -1.60
CA ARG A 26 15.86 9.14 -0.69
C ARG A 26 15.86 8.60 0.74
N LEU A 27 14.73 8.09 1.23
CA LEU A 27 14.65 7.47 2.56
C LEU A 27 15.58 6.25 2.67
N GLU A 28 15.57 5.37 1.66
CA GLU A 28 16.45 4.20 1.61
C GLU A 28 17.93 4.60 1.61
N GLN A 29 18.30 5.62 0.82
CA GLN A 29 19.67 6.16 0.80
C GLN A 29 20.09 6.70 2.16
N LEU A 30 19.24 7.46 2.83
CA LEU A 30 19.55 8.03 4.14
C LEU A 30 19.71 6.94 5.21
N LYS A 31 18.90 5.88 5.18
CA LYS A 31 19.03 4.73 6.07
C LYS A 31 20.35 3.97 5.81
N ALA A 32 20.68 3.73 4.55
CA ALA A 32 21.95 3.11 4.19
C ALA A 32 23.16 3.94 4.68
N MET A 33 23.12 5.28 4.54
CA MET A 33 24.17 6.17 5.07
C MET A 33 24.27 6.12 6.59
N GLU A 34 23.19 5.90 7.32
CA GLU A 34 23.19 5.73 8.77
C GLU A 34 23.81 4.37 9.15
N GLU A 35 23.47 3.29 8.43
CA GLU A 35 23.99 1.95 8.67
C GLU A 35 25.48 1.81 8.31
N ASP A 36 25.92 2.45 7.23
CA ASP A 36 27.32 2.46 6.77
C ASP A 36 28.26 3.33 7.61
N GLY A 37 27.75 4.02 8.66
CA GLY A 37 28.54 4.89 9.50
C GLY A 37 28.95 6.22 8.83
N THR A 38 28.41 6.56 7.67
CA THR A 38 28.69 7.82 6.96
C THR A 38 28.31 9.04 7.81
N PHE A 39 27.33 8.90 8.70
CA PHE A 39 26.93 9.99 9.61
C PHE A 39 28.01 10.37 10.61
N ASP A 40 28.93 9.48 10.97
CA ASP A 40 30.03 9.75 11.90
C ASP A 40 31.09 10.68 11.29
N LEU A 41 31.13 10.75 9.96
CA LEU A 41 32.05 11.63 9.21
C LEU A 41 31.49 13.05 9.00
N LEU A 42 30.22 13.27 9.32
CA LEU A 42 29.53 14.54 9.08
C LEU A 42 29.48 15.43 10.34
N PRO A 43 29.40 16.76 10.17
CA PRO A 43 29.18 17.66 11.29
C PRO A 43 27.86 17.34 12.02
N LYS A 44 27.86 17.41 13.36
CA LYS A 44 26.69 17.10 14.20
C LYS A 44 25.40 17.80 13.76
N LYS A 45 25.50 19.04 13.28
CA LYS A 45 24.35 19.83 12.80
C LYS A 45 23.72 19.22 11.53
N GLU A 46 24.52 18.66 10.64
CA GLU A 46 24.04 17.99 9.42
C GLU A 46 23.41 16.65 9.76
N VAL A 47 24.04 15.85 10.59
CA VAL A 47 23.50 14.59 11.09
C VAL A 47 22.12 14.79 11.70
N THR A 48 21.95 15.81 12.55
CA THR A 48 20.65 16.12 13.15
C THR A 48 19.59 16.43 12.09
N LYS A 49 19.93 17.18 11.05
CA LYS A 49 18.99 17.47 9.94
C LYS A 49 18.61 16.23 9.15
N LEU A 50 19.59 15.36 8.84
CA LEU A 50 19.34 14.12 8.12
C LEU A 50 18.47 13.15 8.94
N LYS A 51 18.69 13.03 10.24
CA LYS A 51 17.86 12.23 11.14
C LYS A 51 16.41 12.73 11.20
N LEU A 52 16.21 14.05 11.27
CA LEU A 52 14.86 14.64 11.20
C LEU A 52 14.21 14.40 9.83
N GLU A 53 14.99 14.39 8.75
CA GLU A 53 14.48 14.06 7.40
C GLU A 53 14.05 12.59 7.34
N ILE A 54 14.84 11.65 7.86
CA ILE A 54 14.50 10.23 7.95
C ILE A 54 13.18 10.05 8.72
N GLU A 55 13.11 10.59 9.94
CA GLU A 55 11.92 10.48 10.79
C GLU A 55 10.66 10.99 10.08
N LYS A 56 10.76 12.13 9.39
CA LYS A 56 9.66 12.71 8.64
C LYS A 56 9.25 11.84 7.45
N LEU A 57 10.20 11.34 6.67
CA LEU A 57 9.91 10.48 5.52
C LEU A 57 9.34 9.14 5.96
N GLU A 58 9.88 8.55 7.01
CA GLU A 58 9.41 7.29 7.57
C GLU A 58 7.99 7.39 8.11
N LYS A 59 7.68 8.46 8.83
CA LYS A 59 6.33 8.71 9.33
C LYS A 59 5.26 8.72 8.23
N PHE A 60 5.56 9.30 7.07
CA PHE A 60 4.56 9.48 6.01
C PHE A 60 4.64 8.41 4.91
N MET A 61 5.79 7.80 4.70
CA MET A 61 6.04 6.90 3.57
C MET A 61 6.54 5.51 4.00
N GLY A 62 6.81 5.28 5.28
CA GLY A 62 7.33 4.01 5.77
C GLY A 62 6.47 2.81 5.37
N GLY A 63 5.14 2.96 5.37
CA GLY A 63 4.23 1.88 5.00
C GLY A 63 4.12 1.60 3.50
N ILE A 64 4.69 2.44 2.64
CA ILE A 64 4.64 2.30 1.17
C ILE A 64 6.00 2.08 0.51
N THR A 65 7.06 1.91 1.29
CA THR A 65 8.44 1.73 0.78
C THR A 65 8.55 0.56 -0.21
N HIS A 66 7.85 -0.54 0.05
CA HIS A 66 7.89 -1.73 -0.79
C HIS A 66 6.95 -1.69 -2.02
N MET A 67 6.22 -0.58 -2.19
CA MET A 67 5.23 -0.45 -3.26
C MET A 67 5.89 -0.16 -4.61
N LYS A 68 5.98 -1.18 -5.47
CA LYS A 68 6.62 -1.08 -6.80
C LYS A 68 5.73 -0.43 -7.85
N ARG A 69 4.41 -0.57 -7.73
CA ARG A 69 3.38 -0.07 -8.67
C ARG A 69 2.19 0.49 -7.89
N GLN A 70 1.33 1.21 -8.57
CA GLN A 70 0.05 1.65 -8.01
C GLN A 70 -0.78 0.45 -7.56
N PRO A 71 -1.58 0.57 -6.49
CA PRO A 71 -2.39 -0.52 -5.97
C PRO A 71 -3.55 -0.83 -6.92
N ALA A 72 -3.99 -2.10 -6.94
CA ALA A 72 -5.14 -2.53 -7.72
C ALA A 72 -6.48 -2.17 -7.05
N ALA A 73 -6.48 -1.95 -5.74
CA ALA A 73 -7.63 -1.49 -4.95
C ALA A 73 -7.16 -0.73 -3.73
N MET A 74 -8.01 0.09 -3.14
CA MET A 74 -7.74 0.82 -1.91
C MET A 74 -8.80 0.52 -0.85
N PHE A 75 -8.35 0.25 0.38
CA PHE A 75 -9.21 0.23 1.56
C PHE A 75 -9.03 1.53 2.33
N ILE A 76 -10.11 2.27 2.57
CA ILE A 76 -10.10 3.58 3.22
C ILE A 76 -10.99 3.54 4.46
N VAL A 77 -10.45 4.05 5.56
CA VAL A 77 -11.19 4.33 6.79
C VAL A 77 -11.47 5.83 6.82
N ASP A 78 -12.70 6.23 7.02
CA ASP A 78 -13.15 7.63 7.03
C ASP A 78 -12.86 8.37 5.70
N PRO A 79 -13.64 8.11 4.63
CA PRO A 79 -13.46 8.77 3.33
C PRO A 79 -13.55 10.29 3.40
N ARG A 80 -14.26 10.84 4.39
CA ARG A 80 -14.40 12.29 4.58
C ARG A 80 -13.08 12.93 5.01
N LYS A 81 -12.33 12.30 5.91
CA LYS A 81 -11.00 12.78 6.31
C LYS A 81 -9.98 12.57 5.20
N GLU A 82 -10.07 11.46 4.49
CA GLU A 82 -9.13 11.06 3.44
C GLU A 82 -9.60 11.42 2.03
N ARG A 83 -10.31 12.57 1.88
CA ARG A 83 -10.86 13.03 0.58
C ARG A 83 -9.83 13.13 -0.54
N ILE A 84 -8.58 13.45 -0.21
CA ILE A 84 -7.51 13.53 -1.21
C ILE A 84 -7.21 12.13 -1.76
N ALA A 85 -7.15 11.12 -0.90
CA ALA A 85 -6.93 9.73 -1.30
C ALA A 85 -8.08 9.23 -2.19
N VAL A 86 -9.34 9.50 -1.82
CA VAL A 86 -10.54 9.18 -2.61
C VAL A 86 -10.46 9.83 -3.99
N ALA A 87 -10.16 11.13 -4.06
CA ALA A 87 -10.07 11.86 -5.32
C ALA A 87 -8.95 11.34 -6.24
N GLU A 88 -7.81 10.96 -5.67
CA GLU A 88 -6.71 10.37 -6.43
C GLU A 88 -7.04 8.98 -6.94
N ALA A 89 -7.66 8.13 -6.13
CA ALA A 89 -8.09 6.79 -6.53
C ALA A 89 -9.12 6.85 -7.67
N LYS A 90 -10.15 7.70 -7.54
CA LYS A 90 -11.13 7.95 -8.61
C LYS A 90 -10.47 8.41 -9.91
N LYS A 91 -9.53 9.35 -9.82
CA LYS A 91 -8.81 9.85 -11.00
C LYS A 91 -8.01 8.77 -11.73
N LEU A 92 -7.55 7.77 -11.00
CA LEU A 92 -6.77 6.65 -11.52
C LEU A 92 -7.60 5.39 -11.79
N HIS A 93 -8.92 5.47 -11.58
CA HIS A 93 -9.85 4.34 -11.71
C HIS A 93 -9.47 3.15 -10.83
N ILE A 94 -8.95 3.43 -9.63
CA ILE A 94 -8.63 2.43 -8.62
C ILE A 94 -9.88 2.21 -7.76
N PRO A 95 -10.44 0.99 -7.71
CA PRO A 95 -11.62 0.70 -6.90
C PRO A 95 -11.36 0.95 -5.42
N ILE A 96 -12.37 1.55 -4.77
CA ILE A 96 -12.33 1.94 -3.37
C ILE A 96 -13.29 1.08 -2.56
N VAL A 97 -12.76 0.42 -1.55
CA VAL A 97 -13.52 -0.20 -0.46
C VAL A 97 -13.39 0.70 0.75
N ALA A 98 -14.47 1.13 1.38
CA ALA A 98 -14.34 2.02 2.53
C ALA A 98 -15.37 1.75 3.63
N ILE A 99 -14.96 2.05 4.87
CA ILE A 99 -15.90 2.15 5.99
C ILE A 99 -16.58 3.51 5.87
N VAL A 100 -17.90 3.50 5.70
CA VAL A 100 -18.72 4.68 5.49
C VAL A 100 -19.66 4.85 6.66
N ASP A 101 -19.52 5.96 7.37
CA ASP A 101 -20.42 6.41 8.43
C ASP A 101 -21.43 7.42 7.86
N THR A 102 -22.34 7.90 8.69
CA THR A 102 -23.41 8.84 8.34
C THR A 102 -22.93 10.22 7.84
N ASN A 103 -21.66 10.54 8.06
CA ASN A 103 -21.02 11.80 7.66
C ASN A 103 -20.35 11.75 6.28
N CYS A 104 -20.41 10.61 5.58
CA CYS A 104 -19.79 10.39 4.28
C CYS A 104 -20.83 10.19 3.19
N ASP A 105 -20.46 10.51 1.95
CA ASP A 105 -21.29 10.24 0.75
C ASP A 105 -20.98 8.84 0.22
N PRO A 106 -21.93 7.89 0.28
CA PRO A 106 -21.72 6.53 -0.20
C PRO A 106 -21.54 6.45 -1.72
N ASP A 107 -22.08 7.40 -2.48
CA ASP A 107 -21.98 7.41 -3.95
C ASP A 107 -20.56 7.69 -4.46
N GLU A 108 -19.68 8.13 -3.56
CA GLU A 108 -18.26 8.31 -3.84
C GLU A 108 -17.43 7.01 -3.76
N ILE A 109 -18.00 5.91 -3.25
CA ILE A 109 -17.29 4.67 -2.89
C ILE A 109 -17.84 3.51 -3.71
N ASP A 110 -16.94 2.70 -4.31
CA ASP A 110 -17.33 1.56 -5.12
C ASP A 110 -17.90 0.40 -4.28
N TYR A 111 -17.28 0.15 -3.12
CA TYR A 111 -17.69 -0.91 -2.18
C TYR A 111 -17.83 -0.34 -0.78
N VAL A 112 -19.07 -0.06 -0.41
CA VAL A 112 -19.42 0.54 0.87
C VAL A 112 -19.52 -0.52 1.96
N ILE A 113 -18.79 -0.32 3.06
CA ILE A 113 -18.95 -1.07 4.31
C ILE A 113 -19.61 -0.12 5.31
N PRO A 114 -20.92 -0.26 5.60
CA PRO A 114 -21.57 0.61 6.57
C PRO A 114 -21.04 0.31 7.97
N GLY A 115 -20.54 1.33 8.65
CA GLY A 115 -19.97 1.14 9.98
C GLY A 115 -19.45 2.43 10.58
N ASN A 116 -19.18 2.40 11.89
CA ASN A 116 -18.60 3.52 12.60
C ASN A 116 -17.10 3.60 12.33
N ASP A 117 -16.64 4.73 11.81
CA ASP A 117 -15.25 5.01 11.43
C ASP A 117 -14.43 5.68 12.54
N ASP A 118 -15.06 6.12 13.63
CA ASP A 118 -14.40 6.75 14.79
C ASP A 118 -14.11 5.75 15.93
N ALA A 119 -14.82 4.60 15.97
CA ALA A 119 -14.68 3.62 17.04
C ALA A 119 -13.50 2.68 16.79
N ILE A 120 -12.46 2.74 17.63
CA ILE A 120 -11.25 1.90 17.53
C ILE A 120 -11.59 0.41 17.38
N ARG A 121 -12.62 -0.08 18.10
CA ARG A 121 -13.03 -1.49 18.03
C ARG A 121 -13.66 -1.86 16.70
N ALA A 122 -14.48 -0.98 16.11
CA ALA A 122 -15.11 -1.19 14.81
C ALA A 122 -14.05 -1.17 13.70
N VAL A 123 -13.19 -0.17 13.68
CA VAL A 123 -12.07 -0.05 12.72
C VAL A 123 -11.16 -1.28 12.81
N ARG A 124 -10.80 -1.72 14.01
CA ARG A 124 -9.95 -2.91 14.20
C ARG A 124 -10.61 -4.18 13.66
N LEU A 125 -11.90 -4.39 13.94
CA LEU A 125 -12.65 -5.56 13.48
C LEU A 125 -12.71 -5.62 11.96
N ILE A 126 -13.13 -4.52 11.33
CA ILE A 126 -13.28 -4.45 9.88
C ILE A 126 -11.91 -4.55 9.18
N SER A 127 -10.89 -3.87 9.72
CA SER A 127 -9.52 -3.96 9.16
C SER A 127 -8.94 -5.37 9.27
N ALA A 128 -9.24 -6.12 10.34
CA ALA A 128 -8.84 -7.52 10.47
C ALA A 128 -9.53 -8.40 9.40
N ALA A 129 -10.85 -8.26 9.26
CA ALA A 129 -11.59 -8.98 8.23
C ALA A 129 -11.09 -8.67 6.80
N MET A 130 -10.75 -7.40 6.52
CA MET A 130 -10.14 -7.02 5.24
C MET A 130 -8.75 -7.63 5.05
N ALA A 131 -7.96 -7.73 6.10
CA ALA A 131 -6.64 -8.38 6.04
C ALA A 131 -6.77 -9.88 5.75
N ASP A 132 -7.73 -10.55 6.39
CA ASP A 132 -8.02 -11.97 6.18
C ASP A 132 -8.51 -12.22 4.74
N ALA A 133 -9.42 -11.40 4.22
CA ALA A 133 -9.88 -11.48 2.84
C ALA A 133 -8.75 -11.29 1.82
N VAL A 134 -7.81 -10.37 2.07
CA VAL A 134 -6.63 -10.18 1.22
C VAL A 134 -5.70 -11.40 1.29
N MET A 135 -5.54 -12.02 2.43
CA MET A 135 -4.73 -13.24 2.58
C MET A 135 -5.34 -14.41 1.83
N GLU A 136 -6.65 -14.60 1.96
CA GLU A 136 -7.41 -15.62 1.24
C GLU A 136 -7.31 -15.43 -0.28
N GLY A 137 -7.55 -14.20 -0.77
CA GLY A 137 -7.43 -13.90 -2.20
C GLY A 137 -6.01 -14.08 -2.76
N LYS A 138 -4.97 -13.86 -1.94
CA LYS A 138 -3.60 -14.18 -2.34
C LYS A 138 -3.36 -15.69 -2.45
N GLN A 139 -3.88 -16.48 -1.51
CA GLN A 139 -3.75 -17.92 -1.54
C GLN A 139 -4.45 -18.52 -2.77
N MET A 140 -5.68 -18.08 -3.03
CA MET A 140 -6.42 -18.50 -4.23
C MET A 140 -5.67 -18.21 -5.54
N ASN A 141 -4.99 -17.05 -5.64
CA ASN A 141 -4.20 -16.73 -6.82
C ASN A 141 -2.93 -17.60 -6.94
N ILE A 142 -2.32 -17.99 -5.83
CA ILE A 142 -1.16 -18.89 -5.83
C ILE A 142 -1.61 -20.29 -6.28
N ASP A 143 -2.71 -20.78 -5.73
CA ASP A 143 -3.25 -22.10 -6.05
C ASP A 143 -3.67 -22.16 -7.53
N ALA A 144 -4.35 -21.13 -8.05
CA ALA A 144 -4.71 -21.03 -9.46
C ALA A 144 -3.50 -20.95 -10.40
N ALA A 145 -2.43 -20.26 -10.00
CA ALA A 145 -1.20 -20.22 -10.79
C ALA A 145 -0.50 -21.58 -10.82
N ALA A 146 -0.46 -22.30 -9.69
CA ALA A 146 0.11 -23.64 -9.62
C ALA A 146 -0.69 -24.67 -10.46
N GLU A 147 -2.02 -24.56 -10.47
CA GLU A 147 -2.87 -25.40 -11.31
C GLU A 147 -2.66 -25.11 -12.80
N ALA A 148 -2.48 -23.85 -13.19
CA ALA A 148 -2.20 -23.46 -14.57
C ALA A 148 -0.84 -23.99 -15.05
N GLU A 149 0.21 -23.86 -14.24
CA GLU A 149 1.54 -24.40 -14.55
C GLU A 149 1.52 -25.94 -14.68
N ALA A 150 0.84 -26.64 -13.77
CA ALA A 150 0.68 -28.08 -13.84
C ALA A 150 -0.11 -28.53 -15.09
N GLY A 151 -1.10 -27.74 -15.51
CA GLY A 151 -1.85 -27.98 -16.76
C GLY A 151 -0.98 -27.83 -18.01
N GLU A 152 -0.17 -26.79 -18.09
CA GLU A 152 0.75 -26.57 -19.21
C GLU A 152 1.84 -27.67 -19.30
N GLU A 153 2.38 -28.09 -18.16
CA GLU A 153 3.35 -29.20 -18.10
C GLU A 153 2.73 -30.53 -18.55
N ALA A 154 1.49 -30.81 -18.18
CA ALA A 154 0.76 -32.01 -18.59
C ALA A 154 0.46 -32.01 -20.08
N GLU A 155 0.08 -30.87 -20.65
CA GLU A 155 -0.18 -30.72 -22.09
C GLU A 155 1.12 -30.83 -22.93
N ALA A 156 2.21 -30.21 -22.45
CA ALA A 156 3.53 -30.33 -23.07
C ALA A 156 4.08 -31.79 -23.02
N ALA A 157 3.76 -32.53 -21.96
CA ALA A 157 4.15 -33.95 -21.86
C ALA A 157 3.35 -34.86 -22.77
N ALA A 158 2.08 -34.50 -23.06
CA ALA A 158 1.19 -35.25 -23.96
C ALA A 158 1.52 -35.01 -25.44
N GLU A 159 2.16 -33.91 -25.79
CA GLU A 159 2.49 -33.53 -27.18
C GLU A 159 3.85 -34.08 -27.66
N GLN A 160 4.60 -34.83 -26.82
CA GLN A 160 5.82 -35.53 -27.27
C GLN A 160 5.41 -36.85 -27.96
N PRO A 161 5.43 -36.96 -29.30
CA PRO A 161 5.20 -38.21 -29.99
C PRO A 161 6.36 -39.15 -29.72
N GLY A 162 6.04 -40.30 -29.14
CA GLY A 162 7.02 -41.34 -28.86
C GLY A 162 7.85 -41.67 -30.12
N ALA A 163 9.15 -41.59 -29.97
CA ALA A 163 10.11 -42.01 -30.98
C ALA A 163 10.25 -43.54 -30.99
#